data_2c79fc863c1b09e110250e63e7b47bc2
#
_entry.id   2c79fc863c1b09e110250e63e7b47bc2
#
_cell.length_a   1.000
_cell.length_b   1.000
_cell.length_c   1.000
_cell.angle_alpha   90.00
_cell.angle_beta   90.00
_cell.angle_gamma   90.00
#
_symmetry.space_group_name_H-M   'P 1'
#
loop_
_entity.id
_entity.type
_entity.pdbx_description
1 polymer ?
#
loop_
_entity_poly.entity_id
_entity_poly.type
_entity_poly.pdbx_seq_one_letter_code
_entity_poly.pdbx_strand_id
1 'polypeptide(L)'
;MIRHHAVCAAGLLLTAGALALVGCAAVADATRYYVLSSTPAAPGDSAPTAVSSAGVGIGPVLVPSYLNRAQIVTRGANDVVEISTYHRWAEPLESGIAQVLADDLAMQIGTERIAVFPWRGRIAHALDYQVVVVVLRFEGAPGHRVTLDARWRLVGQDGQELALKRSTIDEPVAGDGYQSLVLGMNRVLGTLAREIAAEIRSRADARASGR
;
A
#
# COMPACT_ATOMS: atom_id res chain seq x y z
N MET A 1 -34.48 -37.21 59.67
CA MET A 1 -33.17 -37.23 58.91
C MET A 1 -33.29 -37.04 57.38
N ILE A 2 -34.48 -37.07 56.76
CA ILE A 2 -34.62 -37.00 55.27
C ILE A 2 -34.62 -35.59 54.72
N ARG A 3 -34.86 -34.52 55.51
CA ARG A 3 -34.95 -33.13 55.01
C ARG A 3 -33.61 -32.43 54.74
N HIS A 4 -32.52 -32.86 55.36
CA HIS A 4 -31.19 -32.24 55.15
C HIS A 4 -30.49 -32.68 53.87
N HIS A 5 -30.75 -33.88 53.36
CA HIS A 5 -30.14 -34.37 52.12
C HIS A 5 -30.72 -33.72 50.85
N ALA A 6 -31.99 -33.29 50.91
CA ALA A 6 -32.63 -32.62 49.76
C ALA A 6 -32.10 -31.18 49.52
N VAL A 7 -31.76 -30.47 50.60
CA VAL A 7 -31.23 -29.08 50.50
C VAL A 7 -29.79 -29.06 49.97
N CYS A 8 -28.96 -30.07 50.35
CA CYS A 8 -27.58 -30.16 49.86
C CYS A 8 -27.53 -30.57 48.38
N ALA A 9 -28.44 -31.47 47.92
CA ALA A 9 -28.49 -31.86 46.52
C ALA A 9 -28.94 -30.71 45.59
N ALA A 10 -29.90 -29.88 46.02
CA ALA A 10 -30.36 -28.71 45.28
C ALA A 10 -29.26 -27.60 45.18
N GLY A 11 -28.46 -27.41 46.21
CA GLY A 11 -27.36 -26.47 46.22
C GLY A 11 -26.22 -26.88 45.27
N LEU A 12 -25.93 -28.18 45.19
CA LEU A 12 -24.87 -28.70 44.30
C LEU A 12 -25.24 -28.64 42.81
N LEU A 13 -26.52 -28.82 42.48
CA LEU A 13 -27.03 -28.71 41.10
C LEU A 13 -27.06 -27.25 40.61
N LEU A 14 -27.33 -26.27 41.48
CA LEU A 14 -27.31 -24.85 41.13
C LEU A 14 -25.89 -24.33 40.91
N THR A 15 -24.89 -24.79 41.68
CA THR A 15 -23.50 -24.42 41.48
C THR A 15 -22.88 -25.05 40.21
N ALA A 16 -23.24 -26.27 39.86
CA ALA A 16 -22.79 -26.90 38.64
C ALA A 16 -23.40 -26.24 37.36
N GLY A 17 -24.65 -25.76 37.44
CA GLY A 17 -25.28 -24.99 36.36
C GLY A 17 -24.67 -23.62 36.12
N ALA A 18 -24.18 -22.93 37.17
CA ALA A 18 -23.56 -21.62 37.05
C ALA A 18 -22.15 -21.67 36.44
N LEU A 19 -21.40 -22.77 36.61
CA LEU A 19 -20.09 -22.96 36.01
C LEU A 19 -20.15 -23.27 34.50
N ALA A 20 -21.27 -23.79 33.99
CA ALA A 20 -21.42 -24.09 32.57
C ALA A 20 -21.67 -22.87 31.67
N LEU A 21 -21.97 -21.70 32.23
CA LEU A 21 -22.28 -20.48 31.49
C LEU A 21 -21.05 -19.58 31.24
N VAL A 22 -19.85 -19.91 31.74
CA VAL A 22 -18.63 -19.09 31.61
C VAL A 22 -17.83 -19.40 30.34
N GLY A 23 -18.26 -20.33 29.52
CA GLY A 23 -17.44 -20.87 28.45
C GLY A 23 -17.87 -20.52 27.04
N CYS A 24 -17.94 -19.28 26.61
CA CYS A 24 -17.85 -18.90 25.18
C CYS A 24 -17.78 -17.38 25.01
N ALA A 25 -16.82 -16.71 25.63
CA ALA A 25 -16.34 -15.47 25.06
C ALA A 25 -15.31 -15.82 23.99
N ALA A 26 -15.76 -16.27 22.82
CA ALA A 26 -14.93 -16.29 21.63
C ALA A 26 -14.55 -14.81 21.36
N VAL A 27 -13.31 -14.46 21.64
CA VAL A 27 -12.77 -13.19 21.18
C VAL A 27 -12.80 -13.25 19.66
N ALA A 28 -13.86 -12.69 19.09
CA ALA A 28 -13.94 -12.55 17.63
C ALA A 28 -12.78 -11.63 17.21
N ASP A 29 -11.81 -12.18 16.49
CA ASP A 29 -10.74 -11.36 15.90
C ASP A 29 -11.38 -10.29 15.03
N ALA A 30 -11.32 -9.04 15.51
CA ALA A 30 -11.92 -7.92 14.81
C ALA A 30 -11.16 -7.67 13.50
N THR A 31 -11.88 -7.58 12.39
CA THR A 31 -11.29 -7.21 11.11
C THR A 31 -10.65 -5.82 11.20
N ARG A 32 -9.39 -5.72 10.78
CA ARG A 32 -8.62 -4.49 10.74
C ARG A 32 -8.45 -4.03 9.31
N TYR A 33 -8.65 -2.74 9.10
CA TYR A 33 -8.50 -2.09 7.80
C TYR A 33 -7.24 -1.25 7.76
N TYR A 34 -6.56 -1.24 6.63
CA TYR A 34 -5.30 -0.57 6.39
C TYR A 34 -5.40 0.31 5.15
N VAL A 35 -4.68 1.42 5.18
CA VAL A 35 -4.54 2.35 4.06
C VAL A 35 -3.05 2.51 3.78
N LEU A 36 -2.67 2.54 2.51
CA LEU A 36 -1.33 2.98 2.11
C LEU A 36 -1.21 4.49 2.32
N SER A 37 -0.03 4.95 2.69
CA SER A 37 0.23 6.36 2.97
C SER A 37 1.58 6.76 2.41
N SER A 38 1.70 8.00 1.96
CA SER A 38 2.99 8.57 1.57
C SER A 38 3.96 8.56 2.74
N THR A 39 5.23 8.37 2.44
CA THR A 39 6.28 8.37 3.44
C THR A 39 6.90 9.77 3.50
N PRO A 40 6.97 10.42 4.68
CA PRO A 40 7.69 11.69 4.79
C PRO A 40 9.10 11.56 4.23
N ALA A 41 9.58 12.62 3.57
CA ALA A 41 10.96 12.69 3.09
C ALA A 41 11.93 12.35 4.22
N ALA A 42 12.93 11.51 3.95
CA ALA A 42 13.94 11.18 4.95
C ALA A 42 14.73 12.45 5.31
N PRO A 43 15.17 12.59 6.58
CA PRO A 43 16.08 13.67 6.96
C PRO A 43 17.36 13.58 6.11
N GLY A 44 17.57 14.54 5.23
CA GLY A 44 18.71 14.56 4.28
C GLY A 44 18.32 14.44 2.81
N ASP A 45 17.07 14.10 2.51
CA ASP A 45 16.55 14.28 1.15
C ASP A 45 16.56 15.79 0.85
N SER A 46 17.37 16.19 -0.10
CA SER A 46 17.44 17.60 -0.53
C SER A 46 16.04 18.08 -0.90
N ALA A 47 15.67 19.25 -0.41
CA ALA A 47 14.44 19.91 -0.84
C ALA A 47 14.37 19.86 -2.37
N PRO A 48 13.22 19.54 -2.97
CA PRO A 48 13.14 19.40 -4.41
C PRO A 48 13.60 20.67 -5.09
N THR A 49 14.60 20.55 -5.97
CA THR A 49 14.86 21.60 -6.95
C THR A 49 13.62 21.63 -7.82
N ALA A 50 12.77 22.64 -7.62
CA ALA A 50 11.42 22.69 -8.18
C ALA A 50 11.44 22.54 -9.71
N VAL A 51 10.91 21.43 -10.22
CA VAL A 51 10.38 21.36 -11.59
C VAL A 51 8.94 21.87 -11.54
N SER A 52 8.78 23.03 -10.94
CA SER A 52 7.54 23.54 -10.34
C SER A 52 6.35 23.77 -11.28
N SER A 53 6.51 23.63 -12.58
CA SER A 53 5.41 23.82 -13.54
C SER A 53 4.94 22.55 -14.25
N ALA A 54 5.63 21.42 -14.07
CA ALA A 54 5.27 20.20 -14.77
C ALA A 54 3.98 19.58 -14.23
N GLY A 55 3.03 19.33 -15.11
CA GLY A 55 1.84 18.54 -14.84
C GLY A 55 2.14 17.05 -14.94
N VAL A 56 1.87 16.25 -13.90
CA VAL A 56 2.14 14.83 -13.90
C VAL A 56 0.85 14.03 -13.62
N GLY A 57 0.53 13.10 -14.50
CA GLY A 57 -0.58 12.16 -14.34
C GLY A 57 -0.05 10.80 -13.86
N ILE A 58 -0.68 10.23 -12.84
CA ILE A 58 -0.36 8.91 -12.31
C ILE A 58 -1.41 7.91 -12.72
N GLY A 59 -1.00 6.90 -13.45
CA GLY A 59 -1.85 5.79 -13.85
C GLY A 59 -2.06 5.65 -15.37
N PRO A 60 -2.74 4.56 -15.76
CA PRO A 60 -3.31 3.54 -14.89
C PRO A 60 -2.24 2.78 -14.07
N VAL A 61 -2.60 2.40 -12.85
CA VAL A 61 -1.86 1.43 -12.04
C VAL A 61 -2.56 0.09 -12.19
N LEU A 62 -1.83 -0.93 -12.60
CA LEU A 62 -2.34 -2.29 -12.79
C LEU A 62 -1.69 -3.22 -11.77
N VAL A 63 -2.51 -4.02 -11.09
CA VAL A 63 -2.03 -5.02 -10.13
C VAL A 63 -2.41 -6.42 -10.60
N PRO A 64 -1.63 -7.48 -10.26
CA PRO A 64 -1.99 -8.85 -10.56
C PRO A 64 -3.32 -9.23 -9.91
N SER A 65 -4.07 -10.12 -10.55
CA SER A 65 -5.41 -10.53 -10.07
C SER A 65 -5.41 -11.11 -8.65
N TYR A 66 -4.32 -11.77 -8.24
CA TYR A 66 -4.22 -12.33 -6.89
C TYR A 66 -4.07 -11.25 -5.81
N LEU A 67 -3.59 -10.04 -6.15
CA LEU A 67 -3.52 -8.87 -5.29
C LEU A 67 -4.79 -7.99 -5.37
N ASN A 68 -5.57 -8.10 -6.45
CA ASN A 68 -6.77 -7.30 -6.65
C ASN A 68 -7.94 -7.81 -5.79
N ARG A 69 -7.82 -7.62 -4.49
CA ARG A 69 -8.78 -8.03 -3.46
C ARG A 69 -8.67 -7.15 -2.22
N ALA A 70 -9.74 -7.16 -1.42
CA ALA A 70 -9.73 -6.39 -0.18
C ALA A 70 -8.77 -6.97 0.88
N GLN A 71 -8.51 -8.28 0.86
CA GLN A 71 -7.64 -8.93 1.84
C GLN A 71 -6.17 -8.64 1.55
N ILE A 72 -5.40 -8.38 2.61
CA ILE A 72 -3.93 -8.29 2.47
C ILE A 72 -3.40 -9.68 2.15
N VAL A 73 -2.60 -9.74 1.11
CA VAL A 73 -1.89 -10.94 0.67
C VAL A 73 -0.47 -10.88 1.20
N THR A 74 -0.02 -11.96 1.82
CA THR A 74 1.37 -12.14 2.23
C THR A 74 2.01 -13.26 1.43
N ARG A 75 3.33 -13.25 1.33
CA ARG A 75 4.11 -14.32 0.71
C ARG A 75 5.17 -14.78 1.68
N GLY A 76 5.07 -16.04 2.10
CA GLY A 76 6.06 -16.72 2.91
C GLY A 76 7.23 -17.27 2.10
N ALA A 77 8.03 -18.10 2.74
CA ALA A 77 9.03 -18.93 2.05
C ALA A 77 8.31 -19.85 1.04
N ASN A 78 9.03 -20.29 0.02
CA ASN A 78 8.56 -21.24 -1.00
C ASN A 78 7.44 -20.73 -1.93
N ASP A 79 7.34 -19.41 -2.13
CA ASP A 79 6.37 -18.79 -3.05
C ASP A 79 4.88 -19.06 -2.74
N VAL A 80 4.57 -19.54 -1.55
CA VAL A 80 3.18 -19.71 -1.11
C VAL A 80 2.61 -18.35 -0.74
N VAL A 81 1.48 -18.00 -1.34
CA VAL A 81 0.71 -16.81 -0.98
C VAL A 81 -0.37 -17.17 0.03
N GLU A 82 -0.49 -16.35 1.05
CA GLU A 82 -1.50 -16.46 2.09
C GLU A 82 -2.43 -15.24 2.04
N ILE A 83 -3.73 -15.49 2.16
CA ILE A 83 -4.76 -14.46 2.15
C ILE A 83 -5.24 -14.25 3.57
N SER A 84 -5.06 -13.05 4.11
CA SER A 84 -5.47 -12.76 5.48
C SER A 84 -6.98 -12.76 5.64
N THR A 85 -7.47 -13.39 6.70
CA THR A 85 -8.89 -13.39 7.03
C THR A 85 -9.33 -12.03 7.63
N TYR A 86 -8.50 -11.46 8.50
CA TYR A 86 -8.87 -10.31 9.36
C TYR A 86 -8.15 -9.01 9.02
N HIS A 87 -7.19 -9.00 8.06
CA HIS A 87 -6.46 -7.80 7.65
C HIS A 87 -6.80 -7.45 6.21
N ARG A 88 -7.36 -6.26 6.01
CA ARG A 88 -7.92 -5.84 4.73
C ARG A 88 -7.47 -4.44 4.36
N TRP A 89 -7.38 -4.18 3.08
CA TRP A 89 -7.30 -2.84 2.54
C TRP A 89 -8.65 -2.12 2.72
N ALA A 90 -8.61 -0.84 3.10
CA ALA A 90 -9.80 -0.01 3.23
C ALA A 90 -10.33 0.49 1.86
N GLU A 91 -9.49 0.41 0.84
CA GLU A 91 -9.78 0.81 -0.54
C GLU A 91 -9.12 -0.17 -1.53
N PRO A 92 -9.47 -0.14 -2.83
CA PRO A 92 -8.78 -0.93 -3.85
C PRO A 92 -7.27 -0.66 -3.85
N LEU A 93 -6.45 -1.70 -3.85
CA LEU A 93 -5.00 -1.60 -3.73
C LEU A 93 -4.39 -0.74 -4.85
N GLU A 94 -4.88 -0.86 -6.08
CA GLU A 94 -4.45 -0.04 -7.22
C GLU A 94 -4.69 1.45 -7.00
N SER A 95 -5.81 1.81 -6.36
CA SER A 95 -6.14 3.21 -6.03
C SER A 95 -5.20 3.74 -4.95
N GLY A 96 -4.97 2.97 -3.89
CA GLY A 96 -4.03 3.34 -2.83
C GLY A 96 -2.61 3.52 -3.35
N ILE A 97 -2.12 2.61 -4.20
CA ILE A 97 -0.80 2.75 -4.84
C ILE A 97 -0.74 4.03 -5.69
N ALA A 98 -1.76 4.29 -6.51
CA ALA A 98 -1.79 5.46 -7.36
C ALA A 98 -1.77 6.76 -6.55
N GLN A 99 -2.52 6.82 -5.45
CA GLN A 99 -2.57 7.99 -4.58
C GLN A 99 -1.23 8.22 -3.86
N VAL A 100 -0.63 7.18 -3.28
CA VAL A 100 0.69 7.28 -2.63
C VAL A 100 1.76 7.75 -3.60
N LEU A 101 1.79 7.18 -4.81
CA LEU A 101 2.74 7.62 -5.84
C LEU A 101 2.50 9.08 -6.25
N ALA A 102 1.24 9.54 -6.31
CA ALA A 102 0.91 10.92 -6.60
C ALA A 102 1.45 11.85 -5.51
N ASP A 103 1.17 11.54 -4.25
CA ASP A 103 1.58 12.35 -3.11
C ASP A 103 3.11 12.39 -2.97
N ASP A 104 3.78 11.24 -3.08
CA ASP A 104 5.24 11.17 -3.01
C ASP A 104 5.91 11.91 -4.18
N LEU A 105 5.38 11.78 -5.41
CA LEU A 105 5.90 12.49 -6.57
C LEU A 105 5.67 13.99 -6.47
N ALA A 106 4.50 14.45 -5.98
CA ALA A 106 4.23 15.85 -5.74
C ALA A 106 5.29 16.47 -4.84
N MET A 107 5.60 15.82 -3.72
CA MET A 107 6.63 16.26 -2.78
C MET A 107 8.02 16.24 -3.41
N GLN A 108 8.38 15.19 -4.14
CA GLN A 108 9.73 15.02 -4.66
C GLN A 108 10.04 15.90 -5.87
N ILE A 109 9.05 16.21 -6.70
CA ILE A 109 9.20 17.08 -7.87
C ILE A 109 8.95 18.55 -7.50
N GLY A 110 8.23 18.80 -6.41
CA GLY A 110 7.83 20.15 -5.99
C GLY A 110 6.73 20.73 -6.87
N THR A 111 5.75 19.92 -7.27
CA THR A 111 4.63 20.35 -8.12
C THR A 111 3.28 20.09 -7.46
N GLU A 112 2.38 21.07 -7.56
CA GLU A 112 0.97 20.92 -7.18
C GLU A 112 0.10 20.37 -8.34
N ARG A 113 0.69 20.22 -9.54
CA ARG A 113 -0.04 19.80 -10.75
C ARG A 113 0.03 18.29 -10.93
N ILE A 114 -0.54 17.57 -9.97
CA ILE A 114 -0.66 16.10 -9.99
C ILE A 114 -2.11 15.72 -10.25
N ALA A 115 -2.31 14.69 -11.09
CA ALA A 115 -3.62 14.09 -11.31
C ALA A 115 -3.51 12.56 -11.26
N VAL A 116 -4.49 11.91 -10.59
CA VAL A 116 -4.62 10.45 -10.58
C VAL A 116 -5.64 10.02 -11.63
N PHE A 117 -5.30 8.96 -12.37
CA PHE A 117 -6.21 8.38 -13.36
C PHE A 117 -7.51 7.83 -12.69
N PRO A 118 -8.68 7.95 -13.33
CA PRO A 118 -8.93 8.45 -14.69
C PRO A 118 -9.10 9.97 -14.76
N TRP A 119 -8.42 10.63 -15.69
CA TRP A 119 -8.63 12.03 -16.01
C TRP A 119 -9.32 12.19 -17.36
N ARG A 120 -9.99 13.32 -17.57
CA ARG A 120 -10.72 13.63 -18.80
C ARG A 120 -10.59 15.11 -19.16
N GLY A 121 -10.82 15.40 -20.43
CA GLY A 121 -10.95 16.77 -20.92
C GLY A 121 -9.69 17.62 -20.65
N ARG A 122 -9.86 18.79 -20.06
CA ARG A 122 -8.81 19.79 -19.85
C ARG A 122 -7.64 19.28 -18.98
N ILE A 123 -7.90 18.36 -18.04
CA ILE A 123 -6.85 17.80 -17.18
C ILE A 123 -5.88 16.98 -18.02
N ALA A 124 -6.37 16.13 -18.93
CA ALA A 124 -5.52 15.32 -19.80
C ALA A 124 -4.56 16.17 -20.64
N HIS A 125 -5.02 17.32 -21.13
CA HIS A 125 -4.20 18.25 -21.93
C HIS A 125 -3.21 19.09 -21.10
N ALA A 126 -3.40 19.14 -19.79
CA ALA A 126 -2.55 19.90 -18.87
C ALA A 126 -1.38 19.07 -18.31
N LEU A 127 -1.28 17.79 -18.67
CA LEU A 127 -0.22 16.89 -18.21
C LEU A 127 0.98 16.95 -19.19
N ASP A 128 2.15 17.21 -18.64
CA ASP A 128 3.41 17.15 -19.37
C ASP A 128 3.97 15.73 -19.40
N TYR A 129 3.67 14.96 -18.35
CA TYR A 129 4.10 13.58 -18.19
C TYR A 129 2.97 12.70 -17.68
N GLN A 130 2.96 11.45 -18.13
CA GLN A 130 2.11 10.39 -17.58
C GLN A 130 2.99 9.24 -17.11
N VAL A 131 2.77 8.76 -15.89
CA VAL A 131 3.41 7.58 -15.32
C VAL A 131 2.42 6.43 -15.32
N VAL A 132 2.70 5.39 -16.08
CA VAL A 132 1.92 4.14 -16.08
C VAL A 132 2.70 3.08 -15.31
N VAL A 133 2.04 2.39 -14.38
CA VAL A 133 2.69 1.40 -13.53
C VAL A 133 2.00 0.05 -13.66
N VAL A 134 2.78 -1.00 -13.90
CA VAL A 134 2.34 -2.39 -13.89
C VAL A 134 3.07 -3.10 -12.76
N VAL A 135 2.37 -3.33 -11.67
CA VAL A 135 2.88 -4.09 -10.52
C VAL A 135 2.93 -5.55 -10.89
N LEU A 136 4.06 -6.21 -10.65
CA LEU A 136 4.27 -7.64 -10.83
C LEU A 136 4.23 -8.38 -9.50
N ARG A 137 4.77 -7.74 -8.44
CA ARG A 137 4.77 -8.19 -7.04
C ARG A 137 4.60 -6.98 -6.12
N PHE A 138 3.80 -7.12 -5.11
CA PHE A 138 3.67 -6.14 -4.03
C PHE A 138 3.15 -6.85 -2.78
N GLU A 139 4.00 -7.65 -2.21
CA GLU A 139 3.71 -8.40 -1.00
C GLU A 139 4.97 -8.69 -0.20
N GLY A 140 4.80 -9.19 0.99
CA GLY A 140 5.85 -9.61 1.90
C GLY A 140 5.26 -10.36 3.08
N ALA A 141 6.04 -10.55 4.13
CA ALA A 141 5.58 -11.17 5.36
C ALA A 141 5.97 -10.32 6.56
N PRO A 142 5.12 -10.20 7.60
CA PRO A 142 5.47 -9.59 8.87
C PRO A 142 6.78 -10.19 9.42
N GLY A 143 7.65 -9.36 9.98
CA GLY A 143 8.95 -9.80 10.52
C GLY A 143 10.02 -10.16 9.48
N HIS A 144 9.73 -10.09 8.20
CA HIS A 144 10.67 -10.43 7.13
C HIS A 144 10.96 -9.24 6.22
N ARG A 145 10.41 -9.24 5.02
CA ARG A 145 10.60 -8.16 4.04
C ARG A 145 9.35 -7.95 3.20
N VAL A 146 9.26 -6.78 2.60
CA VAL A 146 8.36 -6.46 1.48
C VAL A 146 9.17 -6.41 0.22
N THR A 147 8.63 -6.97 -0.86
CA THR A 147 9.15 -6.84 -2.22
C THR A 147 8.13 -6.12 -3.08
N LEU A 148 8.56 -5.05 -3.73
CA LEU A 148 7.88 -4.44 -4.87
C LEU A 148 8.66 -4.78 -6.14
N ASP A 149 8.01 -5.40 -7.10
CA ASP A 149 8.52 -5.55 -8.46
C ASP A 149 7.50 -4.90 -9.41
N ALA A 150 7.92 -3.88 -10.11
CA ALA A 150 7.05 -3.12 -10.99
C ALA A 150 7.75 -2.74 -12.30
N ARG A 151 7.00 -2.76 -13.38
CA ARG A 151 7.37 -2.09 -14.63
C ARG A 151 6.65 -0.76 -14.68
N TRP A 152 7.36 0.26 -15.08
CA TRP A 152 6.76 1.57 -15.26
C TRP A 152 7.29 2.25 -16.51
N ARG A 153 6.46 3.08 -17.08
CA ARG A 153 6.82 3.89 -18.23
C ARG A 153 6.43 5.34 -17.99
N LEU A 154 7.28 6.21 -18.50
CA LEU A 154 7.05 7.64 -18.58
C LEU A 154 6.65 7.98 -20.00
N VAL A 155 5.51 8.64 -20.16
CA VAL A 155 4.97 9.07 -21.45
C VAL A 155 4.91 10.58 -21.46
N GLY A 156 5.36 11.21 -22.53
CA GLY A 156 5.29 12.66 -22.75
C GLY A 156 3.90 13.12 -23.18
N GLN A 157 3.70 14.42 -23.21
CA GLN A 157 2.45 15.06 -23.63
C GLN A 157 2.02 14.68 -25.06
N ASP A 158 2.97 14.40 -25.92
CA ASP A 158 2.79 13.96 -27.31
C ASP A 158 2.46 12.45 -27.46
N GLY A 159 2.38 11.75 -26.34
CA GLY A 159 2.15 10.30 -26.31
C GLY A 159 3.40 9.46 -26.55
N GLN A 160 4.59 10.06 -26.71
CA GLN A 160 5.83 9.30 -26.88
C GLN A 160 6.26 8.66 -25.55
N GLU A 161 6.73 7.42 -25.62
CA GLU A 161 7.37 6.75 -24.50
C GLU A 161 8.76 7.35 -24.29
N LEU A 162 8.95 8.04 -23.17
CA LEU A 162 10.21 8.69 -22.79
C LEU A 162 11.15 7.75 -22.04
N ALA A 163 10.56 6.82 -21.27
CA ALA A 163 11.29 5.78 -20.54
C ALA A 163 10.41 4.57 -20.30
N LEU A 164 11.01 3.38 -20.32
CA LEU A 164 10.43 2.13 -19.87
C LEU A 164 11.44 1.44 -18.95
N LYS A 165 11.07 1.21 -17.70
CA LYS A 165 11.96 0.67 -16.67
C LYS A 165 11.27 -0.43 -15.86
N ARG A 166 12.08 -1.22 -15.18
CA ARG A 166 11.66 -2.18 -14.15
C ARG A 166 12.41 -1.86 -12.88
N SER A 167 11.67 -1.77 -11.77
CA SER A 167 12.22 -1.58 -10.43
C SER A 167 11.89 -2.79 -9.58
N THR A 168 12.89 -3.34 -8.91
CA THR A 168 12.73 -4.37 -7.88
C THR A 168 13.28 -3.81 -6.59
N ILE A 169 12.41 -3.60 -5.62
CA ILE A 169 12.73 -2.91 -4.36
C ILE A 169 12.36 -3.83 -3.21
N ASP A 170 13.32 -4.08 -2.34
CA ASP A 170 13.17 -4.88 -1.13
C ASP A 170 13.37 -4.01 0.11
N GLU A 171 12.44 -4.10 1.08
CA GLU A 171 12.53 -3.41 2.35
C GLU A 171 12.35 -4.37 3.52
N PRO A 172 13.19 -4.32 4.56
CA PRO A 172 12.99 -5.11 5.75
C PRO A 172 11.74 -4.63 6.51
N VAL A 173 11.00 -5.57 7.10
CA VAL A 173 9.85 -5.29 7.97
C VAL A 173 10.29 -5.43 9.42
N ALA A 174 10.36 -4.31 10.12
CA ALA A 174 10.68 -4.28 11.55
C ALA A 174 9.42 -4.53 12.37
N GLY A 175 9.24 -5.76 12.89
CA GLY A 175 8.10 -6.18 13.72
C GLY A 175 7.17 -7.17 13.03
N ASP A 176 6.43 -7.92 13.85
CA ASP A 176 5.69 -9.12 13.44
C ASP A 176 4.23 -8.87 13.05
N GLY A 177 3.82 -7.60 12.98
CA GLY A 177 2.43 -7.23 12.71
C GLY A 177 2.19 -6.72 11.29
N TYR A 178 0.94 -6.78 10.84
CA TYR A 178 0.50 -6.23 9.56
C TYR A 178 0.70 -4.70 9.47
N GLN A 179 0.68 -3.98 10.58
CA GLN A 179 1.01 -2.56 10.60
C GLN A 179 2.45 -2.31 10.15
N SER A 180 3.41 -3.10 10.66
CA SER A 180 4.82 -3.03 10.24
C SER A 180 5.00 -3.43 8.78
N LEU A 181 4.23 -4.43 8.31
CA LEU A 181 4.20 -4.82 6.90
C LEU A 181 3.74 -3.66 6.01
N VAL A 182 2.63 -3.00 6.34
CA VAL A 182 2.10 -1.86 5.58
C VAL A 182 3.08 -0.68 5.59
N LEU A 183 3.74 -0.41 6.72
CA LEU A 183 4.81 0.60 6.76
C LEU A 183 5.99 0.24 5.84
N GLY A 184 6.35 -1.03 5.73
CA GLY A 184 7.32 -1.50 4.73
C GLY A 184 6.83 -1.28 3.30
N MET A 185 5.54 -1.56 3.05
CA MET A 185 4.91 -1.32 1.75
C MET A 185 4.93 0.16 1.35
N ASN A 186 4.68 1.06 2.30
CA ASN A 186 4.79 2.50 2.05
C ASN A 186 6.22 2.90 1.66
N ARG A 187 7.25 2.36 2.34
CA ARG A 187 8.65 2.69 2.03
C ARG A 187 9.09 2.23 0.63
N VAL A 188 8.67 1.05 0.17
CA VAL A 188 9.01 0.61 -1.19
C VAL A 188 8.33 1.47 -2.25
N LEU A 189 7.10 1.95 -2.00
CA LEU A 189 6.42 2.91 -2.88
C LEU A 189 7.14 4.25 -2.91
N GLY A 190 7.56 4.79 -1.76
CA GLY A 190 8.36 6.00 -1.68
C GLY A 190 9.70 5.88 -2.44
N THR A 191 10.32 4.70 -2.43
CA THR A 191 11.54 4.43 -3.21
C THR A 191 11.24 4.41 -4.71
N LEU A 192 10.15 3.76 -5.13
CA LEU A 192 9.71 3.78 -6.53
C LEU A 192 9.41 5.21 -7.00
N ALA A 193 8.74 6.01 -6.17
CA ALA A 193 8.46 7.40 -6.48
C ALA A 193 9.75 8.22 -6.68
N ARG A 194 10.80 7.98 -5.87
CA ARG A 194 12.11 8.63 -6.04
C ARG A 194 12.76 8.29 -7.39
N GLU A 195 12.71 7.03 -7.81
CA GLU A 195 13.24 6.61 -9.12
C GLU A 195 12.49 7.29 -10.28
N ILE A 196 11.15 7.33 -10.19
CA ILE A 196 10.31 8.00 -11.19
C ILE A 196 10.57 9.51 -11.21
N ALA A 197 10.66 10.16 -10.04
CA ALA A 197 10.95 11.57 -9.93
C ALA A 197 12.32 11.94 -10.53
N ALA A 198 13.33 11.10 -10.32
CA ALA A 198 14.65 11.28 -10.91
C ALA A 198 14.61 11.25 -12.45
N GLU A 199 13.82 10.32 -13.03
CA GLU A 199 13.64 10.27 -14.48
C GLU A 199 12.90 11.50 -15.01
N ILE A 200 11.83 11.94 -14.35
CA ILE A 200 11.08 13.14 -14.73
C ILE A 200 11.99 14.36 -14.72
N ARG A 201 12.79 14.54 -13.67
CA ARG A 201 13.77 15.66 -13.59
C ARG A 201 14.77 15.61 -14.74
N SER A 202 15.38 14.45 -15.00
CA SER A 202 16.31 14.27 -16.11
C SER A 202 15.71 14.68 -17.46
N ARG A 203 14.44 14.35 -17.70
CA ARG A 203 13.74 14.74 -18.94
C ARG A 203 13.41 16.23 -19.00
N ALA A 204 13.06 16.83 -17.86
CA ALA A 204 12.81 18.26 -17.78
C ALA A 204 14.08 19.07 -18.06
N ASP A 205 15.22 18.68 -17.48
CA ASP A 205 16.52 19.31 -17.70
C ASP A 205 16.97 19.20 -19.15
N ALA A 206 16.79 18.02 -19.76
CA ALA A 206 17.11 17.82 -21.19
C ALA A 206 16.27 18.71 -22.11
N ARG A 207 14.99 18.94 -21.79
CA ARG A 207 14.12 19.87 -22.53
C ARG A 207 14.54 21.33 -22.36
N ALA A 208 15.00 21.71 -21.17
CA ALA A 208 15.47 23.06 -20.90
C ALA A 208 16.78 23.36 -21.62
N SER A 209 17.70 22.39 -21.72
CA SER A 209 19.00 22.51 -22.36
C SER A 209 18.95 22.46 -23.89
N GLY A 210 17.88 21.94 -24.47
CA GLY A 210 17.70 21.84 -25.94
C GLY A 210 16.96 23.02 -26.57
N ARG A 211 16.61 24.04 -25.78
CA ARG A 211 16.04 25.32 -26.24
C ARG A 211 17.10 26.42 -26.29
#